data_a483acb45bb3a9c552c1320b65378487
#
_entry.id   a483acb45bb3a9c552c1320b65378487
#
_cell.length_a   1.000
_cell.length_b   1.000
_cell.length_c   1.000
_cell.angle_alpha   90.00
_cell.angle_beta   90.00
_cell.angle_gamma   90.00
#
_symmetry.space_group_name_H-M   'P 1'
#
loop_
_entity.id
_entity.type
_entity.pdbx_description
1 polymer ?
#
loop_
_entity_poly.entity_id
_entity_poly.type
_entity_poly.pdbx_seq_one_letter_code
_entity_poly.pdbx_strand_id
1 'polypeptide(L)'
;MKKTIARGERRSSLRQKPNIPKLHSDESNREVKDIKRVATDDLGKLKDFIRRRKAERIARSSRVAAGAEPVFSSEPLIAYRYDPGLARDQEAVITVKTTLQLEKNDRQAEHMKRPSPEVFGREAARPCVLGIIAAFSLAHDRFDWTLAEAKWAFSVVEPYGVDARGNKMALATANSVRLIDMDTGEGRFCQNPWLNQAHTVEFSADGRKLLVGSAGFDAVFEFDTASGEVVWQWFAWDNGFERSKLGHYVVRSAARYRTLAAMGHEVLLVEDPAKYEFGIPTRQKPAHLNGACYGSDGRILVTLFHQGAGYVVDRNTGEAHELISGLSNPHKLSRRKRGGYFISDTRRGKLIFLDEKYRCKYEIALAGTPGVERSPQLSEYLQNATELKEDLFACIDIHRSSLWLIDVKRRRYRGIKFPVEWSVHDVASLGRGHGVRIGSLVGTQFGKVAAFARQLKIIHHFSVDGREIAALALDKQGRNRTLDV
;
A
#
# COMPACT_ATOMS: atom_id res chain seq x y z
N MET A 1 60.77 -32.69 -10.90
CA MET A 1 61.32 -31.82 -11.97
C MET A 1 61.26 -30.38 -11.50
N LYS A 2 62.46 -29.79 -11.37
CA LYS A 2 62.68 -28.38 -10.92
C LYS A 2 62.49 -27.42 -12.12
N LYS A 3 61.91 -26.26 -11.90
CA LYS A 3 62.16 -25.04 -12.70
C LYS A 3 61.72 -23.86 -11.79
N THR A 4 62.61 -23.18 -11.20
CA THR A 4 63.45 -22.03 -11.53
C THR A 4 62.70 -20.72 -11.57
N ILE A 5 62.96 -19.91 -10.54
CA ILE A 5 62.53 -18.52 -10.25
C ILE A 5 63.39 -17.59 -11.08
N ALA A 6 62.79 -16.60 -11.77
CA ALA A 6 63.49 -15.47 -12.33
C ALA A 6 63.10 -14.20 -11.55
N ARG A 7 64.12 -13.57 -10.96
CA ARG A 7 64.07 -12.22 -10.37
C ARG A 7 64.19 -11.18 -11.49
N GLY A 8 63.29 -10.22 -11.53
CA GLY A 8 63.33 -9.04 -12.40
C GLY A 8 63.48 -7.76 -11.57
N GLU A 9 64.40 -6.95 -11.96
CA GLU A 9 64.94 -5.79 -11.30
C GLU A 9 63.97 -4.62 -11.11
N ARG A 10 64.13 -3.93 -9.98
CA ARG A 10 63.51 -2.63 -9.67
C ARG A 10 64.23 -1.53 -10.46
N ARG A 11 63.49 -0.80 -11.30
CA ARG A 11 63.90 0.56 -11.75
C ARG A 11 63.10 1.61 -10.97
N SER A 12 63.79 2.43 -10.23
CA SER A 12 63.35 3.64 -9.57
C SER A 12 63.07 4.72 -10.62
N SER A 13 61.85 5.18 -10.73
CA SER A 13 61.52 6.42 -11.46
C SER A 13 61.16 7.52 -10.46
N LEU A 14 61.98 8.57 -10.49
CA LEU A 14 61.81 9.82 -9.77
C LEU A 14 60.47 10.46 -10.12
N ARG A 15 59.59 10.63 -9.10
CA ARG A 15 58.42 11.46 -9.24
C ARG A 15 58.77 12.94 -9.21
N GLN A 16 58.62 13.62 -10.34
CA GLN A 16 58.55 15.09 -10.41
C GLN A 16 57.22 15.53 -9.75
N LYS A 17 57.32 16.47 -8.80
CA LYS A 17 56.15 17.13 -8.18
C LYS A 17 55.55 18.09 -9.20
N PRO A 18 54.24 18.11 -9.41
CA PRO A 18 53.60 19.14 -10.26
C PRO A 18 53.67 20.51 -9.58
N ASN A 19 54.06 21.48 -10.35
CA ASN A 19 54.07 22.88 -9.97
C ASN A 19 52.60 23.36 -9.86
N ILE A 20 52.15 23.67 -8.64
CA ILE A 20 50.83 24.26 -8.39
C ILE A 20 50.98 25.79 -8.54
N PRO A 21 50.23 26.41 -9.50
CA PRO A 21 50.22 27.86 -9.55
C PRO A 21 49.53 28.44 -8.30
N LYS A 22 50.13 29.45 -7.71
CA LYS A 22 49.49 30.25 -6.65
C LYS A 22 48.30 31.00 -7.22
N LEU A 23 47.08 30.52 -6.98
CA LEU A 23 45.84 31.24 -7.28
C LEU A 23 45.78 32.49 -6.38
N HIS A 24 45.56 33.65 -7.02
CA HIS A 24 45.40 34.92 -6.36
C HIS A 24 44.19 34.90 -5.43
N SER A 25 44.39 35.43 -4.21
CA SER A 25 43.44 35.42 -3.08
C SER A 25 42.12 36.21 -3.33
N ASP A 26 41.98 36.92 -4.43
CA ASP A 26 40.80 37.74 -4.70
C ASP A 26 39.69 36.99 -5.46
N GLU A 27 40.01 35.99 -6.29
CA GLU A 27 38.97 35.18 -6.97
C GLU A 27 38.25 34.22 -6.04
N SER A 28 38.95 33.61 -5.11
CA SER A 28 38.33 32.70 -4.13
C SER A 28 37.32 33.40 -3.21
N ASN A 29 37.55 34.68 -2.89
CA ASN A 29 36.64 35.49 -2.08
C ASN A 29 35.37 35.93 -2.84
N ARG A 30 35.45 36.06 -4.18
CA ARG A 30 34.28 36.35 -5.02
C ARG A 30 33.41 35.09 -5.16
N GLU A 31 33.99 33.95 -5.48
CA GLU A 31 33.23 32.66 -5.56
C GLU A 31 32.51 32.29 -4.27
N VAL A 32 33.15 32.45 -3.12
CA VAL A 32 32.52 32.19 -1.81
C VAL A 32 31.39 33.18 -1.51
N LYS A 33 31.49 34.45 -1.96
CA LYS A 33 30.40 35.43 -1.85
C LYS A 33 29.23 35.10 -2.76
N ASP A 34 29.50 34.65 -3.98
CA ASP A 34 28.45 34.28 -4.94
C ASP A 34 27.74 33.00 -4.54
N ILE A 35 28.45 32.00 -4.00
CA ILE A 35 27.84 30.80 -3.43
C ILE A 35 26.98 31.14 -2.19
N LYS A 36 27.42 32.06 -1.33
CA LYS A 36 26.61 32.51 -0.19
C LYS A 36 25.37 33.30 -0.64
N ARG A 37 25.45 34.05 -1.73
CA ARG A 37 24.33 34.84 -2.27
C ARG A 37 23.28 33.96 -2.94
N VAL A 38 23.68 32.94 -3.70
CA VAL A 38 22.77 31.93 -4.29
C VAL A 38 22.08 31.12 -3.21
N ALA A 39 22.80 30.71 -2.16
CA ALA A 39 22.22 29.98 -1.04
C ALA A 39 21.22 30.81 -0.21
N THR A 40 21.44 32.15 -0.08
CA THR A 40 20.52 33.04 0.62
C THR A 40 19.27 33.37 -0.20
N ASP A 41 19.39 33.50 -1.52
CA ASP A 41 18.24 33.75 -2.41
C ASP A 41 17.32 32.52 -2.48
N ASP A 42 17.86 31.32 -2.53
CA ASP A 42 17.07 30.09 -2.48
C ASP A 42 16.41 29.85 -1.12
N LEU A 43 17.10 30.23 -0.04
CA LEU A 43 16.54 30.19 1.30
C LEU A 43 15.40 31.22 1.49
N GLY A 44 15.53 32.40 0.85
CA GLY A 44 14.49 33.42 0.79
C GLY A 44 13.24 32.91 0.07
N LYS A 45 13.41 32.38 -1.12
CA LYS A 45 12.33 31.80 -1.92
C LYS A 45 11.64 30.64 -1.23
N LEU A 46 12.41 29.78 -0.54
CA LEU A 46 11.86 28.68 0.24
C LEU A 46 11.06 29.16 1.46
N LYS A 47 11.55 30.18 2.18
CA LYS A 47 10.82 30.79 3.30
C LYS A 47 9.52 31.44 2.83
N ASP A 48 9.53 32.12 1.70
CA ASP A 48 8.34 32.74 1.12
C ASP A 48 7.34 31.70 0.61
N PHE A 49 7.81 30.61 0.00
CA PHE A 49 6.98 29.47 -0.37
C PHE A 49 6.30 28.84 0.86
N ILE A 50 7.07 28.58 1.92
CA ILE A 50 6.55 28.03 3.19
C ILE A 50 5.53 29.00 3.83
N ARG A 51 5.82 30.32 3.83
CA ARG A 51 4.89 31.33 4.35
C ARG A 51 3.59 31.37 3.54
N ARG A 52 3.66 31.36 2.21
CA ARG A 52 2.46 31.32 1.34
C ARG A 52 1.64 30.08 1.61
N ARG A 53 2.25 28.90 1.63
CA ARG A 53 1.56 27.63 1.93
C ARG A 53 0.93 27.62 3.32
N LYS A 54 1.61 28.16 4.33
CA LYS A 54 1.08 28.30 5.69
C LYS A 54 -0.11 29.28 5.74
N ALA A 55 0.00 30.42 5.05
CA ALA A 55 -1.09 31.40 4.95
C ALA A 55 -2.30 30.86 4.17
N GLU A 56 -2.09 30.14 3.07
CA GLU A 56 -3.14 29.47 2.31
C GLU A 56 -3.84 28.38 3.13
N ARG A 57 -3.08 27.61 3.90
CA ARG A 57 -3.63 26.59 4.81
C ARG A 57 -4.46 27.20 5.94
N ILE A 58 -4.00 28.31 6.53
CA ILE A 58 -4.75 29.06 7.55
C ILE A 58 -5.99 29.70 6.94
N ALA A 59 -5.90 30.31 5.75
CA ALA A 59 -7.02 30.92 5.07
C ALA A 59 -8.08 29.89 4.64
N ARG A 60 -7.65 28.67 4.22
CA ARG A 60 -8.57 27.57 3.93
C ARG A 60 -9.23 27.01 5.20
N SER A 61 -8.47 26.84 6.28
CA SER A 61 -9.01 26.40 7.58
C SER A 61 -10.04 27.41 8.13
N SER A 62 -9.81 28.71 7.93
CA SER A 62 -10.73 29.76 8.33
C SER A 62 -11.98 29.85 7.41
N ARG A 63 -11.86 29.52 6.13
CA ARG A 63 -13.01 29.45 5.19
C ARG A 63 -13.87 28.22 5.45
N VAL A 64 -13.28 27.10 5.85
CA VAL A 64 -14.04 25.90 6.27
C VAL A 64 -14.78 26.14 7.59
N ALA A 65 -14.24 26.97 8.48
CA ALA A 65 -14.91 27.34 9.74
C ALA A 65 -16.05 28.39 9.57
N ALA A 66 -16.13 29.07 8.43
CA ALA A 66 -17.12 30.11 8.16
C ALA A 66 -18.22 29.70 7.15
N GLY A 67 -18.09 28.54 6.53
CA GLY A 67 -19.13 28.00 5.63
C GLY A 67 -19.94 26.94 6.38
N ALA A 68 -21.28 27.04 6.33
CA ALA A 68 -22.13 25.94 6.75
C ALA A 68 -21.62 24.65 6.13
N GLU A 69 -21.31 23.62 6.93
CA GLU A 69 -20.92 22.32 6.43
C GLU A 69 -21.95 21.90 5.39
N PRO A 70 -21.54 21.53 4.17
CA PRO A 70 -22.49 21.02 3.22
C PRO A 70 -23.18 19.85 3.91
N VAL A 71 -24.50 19.89 4.00
CA VAL A 71 -25.33 18.84 4.61
C VAL A 71 -25.16 17.60 3.72
N PHE A 72 -24.17 16.78 4.03
CA PHE A 72 -24.04 15.46 3.43
C PHE A 72 -25.16 14.60 3.99
N SER A 73 -25.85 13.86 3.13
CA SER A 73 -26.71 12.82 3.65
C SER A 73 -25.82 11.68 4.17
N SER A 74 -25.73 11.57 5.49
CA SER A 74 -25.08 10.43 6.15
C SER A 74 -26.17 9.42 6.50
N GLU A 75 -26.05 8.22 5.95
CA GLU A 75 -27.02 7.15 6.17
C GLU A 75 -26.34 5.96 6.86
N PRO A 76 -26.92 5.44 7.96
CA PRO A 76 -26.44 4.20 8.53
C PRO A 76 -26.80 3.02 7.62
N LEU A 77 -25.87 2.07 7.43
CA LEU A 77 -26.11 0.88 6.59
C LEU A 77 -27.34 0.06 7.08
N ILE A 78 -27.59 0.03 8.36
CA ILE A 78 -28.78 -0.65 8.94
C ILE A 78 -30.11 -0.04 8.49
N ALA A 79 -30.12 1.18 7.93
CA ALA A 79 -31.32 1.76 7.32
C ALA A 79 -31.63 1.16 5.93
N TYR A 80 -30.71 0.40 5.36
CA TYR A 80 -30.94 -0.34 4.13
C TYR A 80 -31.63 -1.66 4.43
N ARG A 81 -32.37 -2.19 3.46
CA ARG A 81 -33.03 -3.49 3.62
C ARG A 81 -32.03 -4.64 3.53
N TYR A 82 -32.01 -5.50 4.52
CA TYR A 82 -31.26 -6.75 4.43
C TYR A 82 -31.82 -7.63 3.30
N ASP A 83 -30.94 -8.14 2.43
CA ASP A 83 -31.29 -9.00 1.30
C ASP A 83 -30.35 -10.20 1.22
N PRO A 84 -30.76 -11.37 1.71
CA PRO A 84 -29.92 -12.57 1.68
C PRO A 84 -29.61 -13.09 0.28
N GLY A 85 -30.34 -12.62 -0.74
CA GLY A 85 -30.11 -12.94 -2.14
C GLY A 85 -29.09 -12.02 -2.84
N LEU A 86 -28.70 -10.92 -2.18
CA LEU A 86 -27.86 -9.91 -2.80
C LEU A 86 -26.50 -10.48 -3.22
N ALA A 87 -26.16 -10.30 -4.50
CA ALA A 87 -24.87 -10.67 -5.11
C ALA A 87 -24.53 -12.17 -5.07
N ARG A 88 -25.49 -13.08 -4.85
CA ARG A 88 -25.22 -14.53 -4.87
C ARG A 88 -24.71 -15.05 -6.20
N ASP A 89 -24.93 -14.30 -7.27
CA ASP A 89 -24.47 -14.57 -8.63
C ASP A 89 -23.06 -14.03 -8.93
N GLN A 90 -22.42 -13.39 -7.95
CA GLN A 90 -21.10 -12.77 -8.12
C GLN A 90 -19.99 -13.66 -7.54
N GLU A 91 -18.78 -13.42 -8.05
CA GLU A 91 -17.54 -14.01 -7.57
C GLU A 91 -16.55 -12.91 -7.24
N ALA A 92 -15.76 -13.13 -6.21
CA ALA A 92 -14.72 -12.19 -5.81
C ALA A 92 -13.44 -12.93 -5.43
N VAL A 93 -12.32 -12.29 -5.68
CA VAL A 93 -11.05 -12.66 -5.10
C VAL A 93 -10.77 -11.76 -3.90
N ILE A 94 -10.31 -12.35 -2.83
CA ILE A 94 -9.89 -11.64 -1.61
C ILE A 94 -8.42 -11.91 -1.31
N THR A 95 -7.76 -10.93 -0.72
CA THR A 95 -6.44 -11.11 -0.11
C THR A 95 -6.58 -11.09 1.41
N VAL A 96 -5.99 -12.08 2.06
CA VAL A 96 -5.90 -12.20 3.52
C VAL A 96 -4.44 -12.03 3.90
N LYS A 97 -4.08 -10.87 4.42
CA LYS A 97 -2.68 -10.53 4.74
C LYS A 97 -2.05 -11.47 5.76
N THR A 98 -2.84 -11.92 6.71
CA THR A 98 -2.45 -12.92 7.70
C THR A 98 -3.68 -13.64 8.25
N THR A 99 -3.49 -14.89 8.59
CA THR A 99 -4.48 -15.72 9.29
C THR A 99 -4.28 -15.74 10.80
N LEU A 100 -3.34 -14.93 11.31
CA LEU A 100 -2.94 -14.85 12.72
C LEU A 100 -3.17 -13.44 13.30
N GLN A 101 -4.29 -12.80 12.93
CA GLN A 101 -4.56 -11.42 13.32
C GLN A 101 -4.67 -11.24 14.84
N LEU A 102 -5.23 -12.22 15.54
CA LEU A 102 -5.36 -12.15 17.00
C LEU A 102 -3.99 -12.17 17.67
N GLU A 103 -3.11 -13.11 17.30
CA GLU A 103 -1.75 -13.16 17.82
C GLU A 103 -0.95 -11.89 17.50
N LYS A 104 -1.19 -11.31 16.29
CA LYS A 104 -0.58 -10.03 15.93
C LYS A 104 -1.07 -8.91 16.84
N ASN A 105 -2.36 -8.86 17.15
CA ASN A 105 -2.93 -7.85 18.04
C ASN A 105 -2.37 -8.00 19.47
N ASP A 106 -2.25 -9.21 19.96
CA ASP A 106 -1.70 -9.50 21.30
C ASP A 106 -0.23 -9.06 21.39
N ARG A 107 0.58 -9.41 20.38
CA ARG A 107 1.98 -8.96 20.30
C ARG A 107 2.09 -7.44 20.21
N GLN A 108 1.21 -6.77 19.48
CA GLN A 108 1.18 -5.30 19.42
C GLN A 108 0.79 -4.70 20.77
N ALA A 109 -0.18 -5.29 21.47
CA ALA A 109 -0.58 -4.83 22.79
C ALA A 109 0.54 -5.00 23.82
N GLU A 110 1.28 -6.10 23.77
CA GLU A 110 2.46 -6.33 24.62
C GLU A 110 3.59 -5.35 24.30
N HIS A 111 3.86 -5.10 23.02
CA HIS A 111 4.85 -4.12 22.60
C HIS A 111 4.48 -2.70 23.05
N MET A 112 3.20 -2.34 23.03
CA MET A 112 2.73 -1.05 23.54
C MET A 112 2.92 -0.93 25.08
N LYS A 113 2.82 -2.05 25.80
CA LYS A 113 3.08 -2.06 27.26
C LYS A 113 4.57 -1.98 27.60
N ARG A 114 5.44 -2.51 26.73
CA ARG A 114 6.89 -2.52 26.88
C ARG A 114 7.55 -2.17 25.53
N PRO A 115 7.50 -0.91 25.12
CA PRO A 115 8.08 -0.53 23.85
C PRO A 115 9.59 -0.78 23.88
N SER A 116 10.08 -1.63 22.97
CA SER A 116 11.50 -1.64 22.65
C SER A 116 11.88 -0.26 22.11
N PRO A 117 13.07 0.27 22.38
CA PRO A 117 13.49 1.52 21.78
C PRO A 117 13.41 1.40 20.27
N GLU A 118 12.48 2.14 19.67
CA GLU A 118 12.36 2.19 18.21
C GLU A 118 13.62 2.85 17.66
N VAL A 119 14.38 2.11 16.87
CA VAL A 119 15.50 2.69 16.13
C VAL A 119 14.89 3.56 15.02
N PHE A 120 15.27 4.83 14.98
CA PHE A 120 14.78 5.76 13.98
C PHE A 120 15.00 5.21 12.56
N GLY A 121 13.92 5.11 11.79
CA GLY A 121 13.91 4.61 10.42
C GLY A 121 13.94 3.10 10.25
N ARG A 122 14.05 2.31 11.31
CA ARG A 122 14.08 0.85 11.21
C ARG A 122 12.90 0.20 11.90
N GLU A 123 12.18 -0.63 11.19
CA GLU A 123 11.24 -1.56 11.78
C GLU A 123 12.02 -2.73 12.40
N ALA A 124 11.64 -3.16 13.59
CA ALA A 124 12.18 -4.36 14.17
C ALA A 124 11.96 -5.54 13.22
N ALA A 125 12.94 -6.42 13.08
CA ALA A 125 12.81 -7.62 12.28
C ALA A 125 11.54 -8.37 12.72
N ARG A 126 10.63 -8.57 11.78
CA ARG A 126 9.40 -9.33 11.99
C ARG A 126 9.41 -10.57 11.10
N PRO A 127 8.84 -11.69 11.56
CA PRO A 127 8.72 -12.85 10.70
C PRO A 127 7.87 -12.49 9.49
N CYS A 128 8.26 -12.97 8.31
CA CYS A 128 7.39 -12.95 7.14
C CYS A 128 6.08 -13.64 7.49
N VAL A 129 4.97 -13.01 7.17
CA VAL A 129 3.65 -13.55 7.47
C VAL A 129 3.09 -14.14 6.19
N LEU A 130 2.77 -15.44 6.22
CA LEU A 130 1.99 -16.06 5.18
C LEU A 130 0.53 -15.60 5.28
N GLY A 131 0.04 -15.14 4.15
CA GLY A 131 -1.35 -14.83 3.93
C GLY A 131 -1.94 -15.74 2.86
N ILE A 132 -3.12 -15.39 2.40
CA ILE A 132 -3.88 -16.16 1.41
C ILE A 132 -4.42 -15.21 0.36
N ILE A 133 -4.41 -15.66 -0.89
CA ILE A 133 -5.31 -15.13 -1.92
C ILE A 133 -6.30 -16.24 -2.28
N ALA A 134 -7.58 -15.94 -2.29
CA ALA A 134 -8.61 -16.92 -2.58
C ALA A 134 -9.78 -16.32 -3.36
N ALA A 135 -10.35 -17.10 -4.26
CA ALA A 135 -11.59 -16.77 -4.97
C ALA A 135 -12.77 -17.50 -4.36
N PHE A 136 -13.83 -16.74 -4.10
CA PHE A 136 -15.06 -17.25 -3.53
C PHE A 136 -16.27 -16.89 -4.39
N SER A 137 -17.24 -17.81 -4.42
CA SER A 137 -18.62 -17.47 -4.79
C SER A 137 -19.24 -16.64 -3.66
N LEU A 138 -19.83 -15.50 -3.99
CA LEU A 138 -20.58 -14.71 -3.03
C LEU A 138 -21.98 -15.30 -2.72
N ALA A 139 -22.25 -16.55 -3.15
CA ALA A 139 -23.46 -17.29 -2.78
C ALA A 139 -23.49 -17.68 -1.30
N HIS A 140 -22.32 -17.82 -0.68
CA HIS A 140 -22.16 -18.24 0.71
C HIS A 140 -22.33 -17.08 1.67
N ASP A 141 -22.82 -17.36 2.88
CA ASP A 141 -22.99 -16.37 3.94
C ASP A 141 -21.77 -16.30 4.88
N ARG A 142 -20.82 -17.21 4.66
CA ARG A 142 -19.58 -17.32 5.46
C ARG A 142 -18.44 -17.84 4.61
N PHE A 143 -17.27 -17.29 4.82
CA PHE A 143 -15.99 -17.90 4.43
C PHE A 143 -15.44 -18.63 5.64
N ASP A 144 -14.93 -19.81 5.47
CA ASP A 144 -14.40 -20.62 6.56
C ASP A 144 -12.91 -20.93 6.43
N TRP A 145 -12.34 -21.53 7.47
CA TRP A 145 -10.94 -21.88 7.54
C TRP A 145 -10.53 -23.01 6.60
N THR A 146 -11.43 -23.89 6.27
CA THR A 146 -11.13 -25.04 5.42
C THR A 146 -10.96 -24.61 3.97
N LEU A 147 -11.38 -23.37 3.67
CA LEU A 147 -11.45 -22.87 2.29
C LEU A 147 -12.21 -23.81 1.35
N ALA A 148 -13.03 -24.74 1.89
CA ALA A 148 -13.78 -25.71 1.12
C ALA A 148 -14.73 -25.07 0.10
N GLU A 149 -15.14 -23.83 0.37
CA GLU A 149 -16.00 -23.03 -0.51
C GLU A 149 -15.20 -22.15 -1.49
N ALA A 150 -13.88 -22.13 -1.36
CA ALA A 150 -13.04 -21.40 -2.31
C ALA A 150 -12.99 -22.18 -3.63
N LYS A 151 -13.14 -21.46 -4.74
CA LYS A 151 -12.91 -22.03 -6.07
C LYS A 151 -11.44 -22.38 -6.27
N TRP A 152 -10.57 -21.57 -5.69
CA TRP A 152 -9.15 -21.78 -5.59
C TRP A 152 -8.59 -20.90 -4.45
N ALA A 153 -7.48 -21.32 -3.86
CA ALA A 153 -6.78 -20.56 -2.84
C ALA A 153 -5.27 -20.86 -2.90
N PHE A 154 -4.45 -19.85 -2.57
CA PHE A 154 -3.00 -19.96 -2.51
C PHE A 154 -2.44 -19.26 -1.30
N SER A 155 -1.40 -19.83 -0.74
CA SER A 155 -0.56 -19.14 0.23
C SER A 155 0.37 -18.17 -0.48
N VAL A 156 0.43 -16.96 0.03
CA VAL A 156 1.27 -15.87 -0.51
C VAL A 156 1.88 -15.11 0.64
N VAL A 157 3.16 -14.76 0.52
CA VAL A 157 3.83 -13.93 1.53
C VAL A 157 3.27 -12.52 1.47
N GLU A 158 2.65 -12.10 2.58
CA GLU A 158 2.11 -10.75 2.76
C GLU A 158 1.33 -10.21 1.55
N PRO A 159 0.21 -10.82 1.14
CA PRO A 159 -0.64 -10.27 0.08
C PRO A 159 -1.34 -9.01 0.57
N TYR A 160 -1.39 -8.00 -0.32
CA TYR A 160 -2.03 -6.71 -0.08
C TYR A 160 -3.13 -6.44 -1.09
N GLY A 161 -2.87 -5.57 -2.06
CA GLY A 161 -3.83 -5.18 -3.08
C GLY A 161 -4.06 -6.26 -4.13
N VAL A 162 -5.28 -6.32 -4.65
CA VAL A 162 -5.64 -7.18 -5.77
C VAL A 162 -6.57 -6.43 -6.72
N ASP A 163 -6.37 -6.62 -8.02
CA ASP A 163 -7.28 -6.18 -9.06
C ASP A 163 -7.38 -7.24 -10.17
N ALA A 164 -8.54 -7.32 -10.82
CA ALA A 164 -8.78 -8.25 -11.91
C ALA A 164 -9.48 -7.55 -13.08
N ARG A 165 -8.98 -7.78 -14.30
CA ARG A 165 -9.51 -7.18 -15.50
C ARG A 165 -9.42 -8.13 -16.69
N GLY A 166 -10.58 -8.54 -17.21
CA GLY A 166 -10.65 -9.59 -18.22
C GLY A 166 -10.04 -10.88 -17.67
N ASN A 167 -9.10 -11.46 -18.40
CA ASN A 167 -8.35 -12.63 -17.98
C ASN A 167 -7.07 -12.32 -17.17
N LYS A 168 -6.82 -11.06 -16.83
CA LYS A 168 -5.63 -10.65 -16.08
C LYS A 168 -5.97 -10.38 -14.62
N MET A 169 -5.07 -10.79 -13.73
CA MET A 169 -5.11 -10.47 -12.31
C MET A 169 -3.78 -9.85 -11.89
N ALA A 170 -3.81 -8.79 -11.09
CA ALA A 170 -2.66 -8.21 -10.43
C ALA A 170 -2.75 -8.49 -8.94
N LEU A 171 -1.71 -9.08 -8.38
CA LEU A 171 -1.57 -9.36 -6.96
C LEU A 171 -0.36 -8.63 -6.39
N ALA A 172 -0.58 -7.71 -5.49
CA ALA A 172 0.46 -7.03 -4.73
C ALA A 172 0.89 -7.84 -3.52
N THR A 173 2.18 -7.86 -3.27
CA THR A 173 2.80 -8.45 -2.07
C THR A 173 3.63 -7.38 -1.34
N ALA A 174 4.43 -7.79 -0.37
CA ALA A 174 5.27 -6.86 0.38
C ALA A 174 6.16 -5.98 -0.54
N ASN A 175 6.83 -6.56 -1.54
CA ASN A 175 7.85 -5.88 -2.33
C ASN A 175 7.79 -6.16 -3.84
N SER A 176 6.68 -6.72 -4.31
CA SER A 176 6.48 -7.00 -5.73
C SER A 176 5.00 -7.01 -6.09
N VAL A 177 4.72 -6.89 -7.37
CA VAL A 177 3.39 -7.18 -7.91
C VAL A 177 3.52 -8.30 -8.93
N ARG A 178 2.64 -9.28 -8.85
CA ARG A 178 2.53 -10.35 -9.81
C ARG A 178 1.36 -10.09 -10.74
N LEU A 179 1.64 -10.00 -12.03
CA LEU A 179 0.65 -10.03 -13.09
C LEU A 179 0.41 -11.47 -13.49
N ILE A 180 -0.82 -11.92 -13.50
CA ILE A 180 -1.21 -13.30 -13.77
C ILE A 180 -2.21 -13.31 -14.91
N ASP A 181 -1.95 -14.07 -15.94
CA ASP A 181 -2.95 -14.46 -16.91
C ASP A 181 -3.76 -15.63 -16.34
N MET A 182 -5.06 -15.42 -16.12
CA MET A 182 -5.91 -16.39 -15.46
C MET A 182 -6.27 -17.59 -16.34
N ASP A 183 -6.15 -17.47 -17.65
CA ASP A 183 -6.44 -18.57 -18.57
C ASP A 183 -5.26 -19.53 -18.69
N THR A 184 -4.03 -18.99 -18.74
CA THR A 184 -2.81 -19.80 -18.89
C THR A 184 -2.15 -20.12 -17.55
N GLY A 185 -2.40 -19.31 -16.52
CA GLY A 185 -1.70 -19.33 -15.24
C GLY A 185 -0.28 -18.76 -15.32
N GLU A 186 0.15 -18.24 -16.46
CA GLU A 186 1.46 -17.58 -16.59
C GLU A 186 1.50 -16.29 -15.81
N GLY A 187 2.65 -15.98 -15.24
CA GLY A 187 2.83 -14.80 -14.42
C GLY A 187 4.09 -14.03 -14.71
N ARG A 188 4.01 -12.70 -14.54
CA ARG A 188 5.12 -11.77 -14.63
C ARG A 188 5.24 -10.98 -13.35
N PHE A 189 6.46 -10.66 -12.96
CA PHE A 189 6.71 -9.77 -11.84
C PHE A 189 6.93 -8.33 -12.30
N CYS A 190 6.30 -7.38 -11.61
CA CYS A 190 6.63 -5.97 -11.63
C CYS A 190 7.37 -5.66 -10.34
N GLN A 191 8.59 -5.16 -10.45
CA GLN A 191 9.47 -4.90 -9.31
C GLN A 191 10.14 -3.54 -9.45
N ASN A 192 10.43 -2.94 -8.31
CA ASN A 192 11.24 -1.73 -8.19
C ASN A 192 11.90 -1.76 -6.82
N PRO A 193 13.17 -1.34 -6.65
CA PRO A 193 13.82 -1.32 -5.35
C PRO A 193 13.07 -0.52 -4.28
N TRP A 194 12.30 0.49 -4.68
CA TRP A 194 11.49 1.33 -3.81
C TRP A 194 10.05 0.82 -3.63
N LEU A 195 9.68 -0.31 -4.24
CA LEU A 195 8.37 -0.91 -4.05
C LEU A 195 8.37 -1.71 -2.75
N ASN A 196 7.58 -1.26 -1.78
CA ASN A 196 7.47 -1.91 -0.48
C ASN A 196 6.09 -1.71 0.11
N GLN A 197 5.49 -2.74 0.67
CA GLN A 197 4.11 -2.73 1.15
C GLN A 197 3.14 -2.18 0.07
N ALA A 198 3.02 -2.89 -1.05
CA ALA A 198 2.19 -2.48 -2.19
C ALA A 198 0.69 -2.61 -1.82
N HIS A 199 0.12 -1.55 -1.25
CA HIS A 199 -1.22 -1.55 -0.65
C HIS A 199 -2.36 -1.68 -1.66
N THR A 200 -2.24 -1.05 -2.82
CA THR A 200 -3.29 -1.09 -3.86
C THR A 200 -2.68 -1.31 -5.22
N VAL A 201 -3.44 -1.96 -6.07
CA VAL A 201 -3.16 -2.12 -7.50
C VAL A 201 -4.43 -1.81 -8.29
N GLU A 202 -4.26 -1.22 -9.48
CA GLU A 202 -5.37 -0.93 -10.39
C GLU A 202 -4.90 -0.96 -11.83
N PHE A 203 -5.56 -1.76 -12.68
CA PHE A 203 -5.32 -1.73 -14.12
C PHE A 203 -5.86 -0.44 -14.74
N SER A 204 -5.12 0.13 -15.69
CA SER A 204 -5.65 1.17 -16.58
C SER A 204 -6.86 0.69 -17.36
N ALA A 205 -7.67 1.63 -17.87
CA ALA A 205 -8.90 1.30 -18.58
C ALA A 205 -8.68 0.36 -19.79
N ASP A 206 -7.52 0.43 -20.43
CA ASP A 206 -7.12 -0.43 -21.55
C ASP A 206 -6.35 -1.69 -21.12
N GLY A 207 -6.05 -1.84 -19.82
CA GLY A 207 -5.31 -2.97 -19.26
C GLY A 207 -3.81 -3.00 -19.64
N ARG A 208 -3.29 -1.96 -20.27
CA ARG A 208 -1.88 -1.87 -20.69
C ARG A 208 -0.95 -1.37 -19.61
N LYS A 209 -1.49 -0.73 -18.59
CA LYS A 209 -0.73 -0.21 -17.45
C LYS A 209 -1.32 -0.71 -16.14
N LEU A 210 -0.47 -0.77 -15.13
CA LEU A 210 -0.83 -1.10 -13.77
C LEU A 210 -0.32 -0.01 -12.82
N LEU A 211 -1.21 0.62 -12.10
CA LEU A 211 -0.90 1.57 -11.05
C LEU A 211 -0.77 0.84 -9.72
N VAL A 212 0.25 1.19 -8.94
CA VAL A 212 0.57 0.57 -7.65
C VAL A 212 0.81 1.63 -6.59
N GLY A 213 0.00 1.63 -5.54
CA GLY A 213 0.24 2.43 -4.34
C GLY A 213 1.11 1.68 -3.33
N SER A 214 2.29 2.21 -3.00
CA SER A 214 3.31 1.61 -2.15
C SER A 214 3.45 2.39 -0.85
N ALA A 215 3.04 1.79 0.27
CA ALA A 215 3.05 2.45 1.56
C ALA A 215 4.41 2.41 2.27
N GLY A 216 5.32 1.51 1.91
CA GLY A 216 6.61 1.34 2.58
C GLY A 216 7.49 2.57 2.48
N PHE A 217 7.47 3.24 1.33
CA PHE A 217 8.25 4.44 1.02
C PHE A 217 7.38 5.59 0.48
N ASP A 218 6.08 5.56 0.74
CA ASP A 218 5.12 6.60 0.34
C ASP A 218 5.21 6.95 -1.16
N ALA A 219 5.16 5.92 -2.02
CA ALA A 219 5.37 6.04 -3.45
C ALA A 219 4.22 5.49 -4.28
N VAL A 220 4.10 5.96 -5.52
CA VAL A 220 3.24 5.40 -6.55
C VAL A 220 4.10 4.99 -7.73
N PHE A 221 3.83 3.81 -8.28
CA PHE A 221 4.47 3.31 -9.50
C PHE A 221 3.41 3.00 -10.55
N GLU A 222 3.68 3.33 -11.77
CA GLU A 222 2.93 2.85 -12.93
C GLU A 222 3.83 1.93 -13.74
N PHE A 223 3.38 0.71 -13.95
CA PHE A 223 4.09 -0.30 -14.74
C PHE A 223 3.41 -0.50 -16.10
N ASP A 224 4.19 -0.75 -17.14
CA ASP A 224 3.69 -1.34 -18.37
C ASP A 224 3.41 -2.82 -18.15
N THR A 225 2.20 -3.29 -18.48
CA THR A 225 1.80 -4.69 -18.21
C THR A 225 2.45 -5.70 -19.16
N ALA A 226 2.97 -5.26 -20.33
CA ALA A 226 3.61 -6.14 -21.28
C ALA A 226 5.09 -6.36 -20.96
N SER A 227 5.81 -5.34 -20.51
CA SER A 227 7.23 -5.43 -20.13
C SER A 227 7.44 -5.70 -18.63
N GLY A 228 6.56 -5.21 -17.77
CA GLY A 228 6.75 -5.20 -16.31
C GLY A 228 7.61 -4.04 -15.83
N GLU A 229 8.00 -3.12 -16.73
CA GLU A 229 8.87 -2.00 -16.42
C GLU A 229 8.09 -0.80 -15.87
N VAL A 230 8.74 0.01 -15.02
CA VAL A 230 8.19 1.26 -14.51
C VAL A 230 8.18 2.30 -15.62
N VAL A 231 7.01 2.83 -15.95
CA VAL A 231 6.82 3.90 -16.95
C VAL A 231 6.55 5.26 -16.32
N TRP A 232 6.19 5.30 -15.05
CA TRP A 232 6.02 6.52 -14.27
C TRP A 232 6.11 6.21 -12.78
N GLN A 233 6.63 7.18 -11.99
CA GLN A 233 6.69 7.06 -10.54
C GLN A 233 6.54 8.42 -9.86
N TRP A 234 6.05 8.40 -8.63
CA TRP A 234 5.89 9.57 -7.77
C TRP A 234 6.20 9.20 -6.32
N PHE A 235 6.91 10.10 -5.62
CA PHE A 235 7.23 9.95 -4.21
C PHE A 235 6.65 11.11 -3.41
N ALA A 236 5.86 10.81 -2.39
CA ALA A 236 5.27 11.84 -1.54
C ALA A 236 6.32 12.71 -0.86
N TRP A 237 7.45 12.13 -0.47
CA TRP A 237 8.55 12.84 0.19
C TRP A 237 9.21 13.91 -0.68
N ASP A 238 9.24 13.71 -1.98
CA ASP A 238 9.82 14.67 -2.94
C ASP A 238 8.84 15.81 -3.28
N ASN A 239 7.57 15.66 -2.88
CA ASN A 239 6.47 16.53 -3.27
C ASN A 239 5.76 17.18 -2.06
N GLY A 240 6.51 17.48 -1.00
CA GLY A 240 6.04 18.26 0.15
C GLY A 240 5.41 17.46 1.30
N PHE A 241 5.49 16.13 1.25
CA PHE A 241 4.98 15.24 2.30
C PHE A 241 6.11 14.53 3.05
N GLU A 242 7.28 15.15 3.20
CA GLU A 242 8.45 14.57 3.84
C GLU A 242 8.43 14.67 5.38
N ARG A 243 7.49 15.43 5.97
CA ARG A 243 7.41 15.62 7.42
C ARG A 243 6.40 14.68 8.06
N SER A 244 6.85 13.87 9.01
CA SER A 244 5.99 12.98 9.78
C SER A 244 5.15 13.71 10.85
N LYS A 245 4.13 13.02 11.37
CA LYS A 245 3.35 13.52 12.52
C LYS A 245 4.17 13.64 13.81
N LEU A 246 5.26 12.89 13.90
CA LEU A 246 6.18 12.96 15.05
C LEU A 246 7.15 14.16 14.96
N GLY A 247 7.14 14.88 13.83
CA GLY A 247 7.93 16.09 13.64
C GLY A 247 9.26 15.91 12.91
N HIS A 248 9.77 14.68 12.77
CA HIS A 248 10.96 14.39 11.98
C HIS A 248 10.65 14.38 10.46
N TYR A 249 11.70 14.41 9.68
CA TYR A 249 11.63 14.39 8.22
C TYR A 249 12.20 13.08 7.67
N VAL A 250 11.63 12.60 6.56
CA VAL A 250 12.17 11.48 5.78
C VAL A 250 12.40 11.95 4.37
N VAL A 251 13.62 11.80 3.87
CA VAL A 251 14.02 12.29 2.54
C VAL A 251 14.88 11.28 1.80
N ARG A 252 14.90 11.37 0.46
CA ARG A 252 15.74 10.56 -0.42
C ARG A 252 16.95 11.32 -0.96
N SER A 253 16.93 12.64 -0.88
CA SER A 253 17.96 13.51 -1.44
C SER A 253 18.95 13.93 -0.37
N ALA A 254 20.26 13.65 -0.58
CA ALA A 254 21.33 14.12 0.29
C ALA A 254 21.40 15.66 0.39
N ALA A 255 21.03 16.37 -0.68
CA ALA A 255 20.95 17.84 -0.66
C ALA A 255 19.84 18.30 0.29
N ARG A 256 18.63 17.69 0.19
CA ARG A 256 17.51 18.01 1.08
C ARG A 256 17.81 17.67 2.53
N TYR A 257 18.48 16.53 2.77
CA TYR A 257 18.96 16.13 4.08
C TYR A 257 19.85 17.21 4.70
N ARG A 258 20.90 17.66 3.99
CA ARG A 258 21.81 18.70 4.49
C ARG A 258 21.08 20.01 4.82
N THR A 259 20.13 20.41 3.97
CA THR A 259 19.34 21.62 4.20
C THR A 259 18.53 21.54 5.50
N LEU A 260 17.79 20.45 5.68
CA LEU A 260 16.93 20.26 6.84
C LEU A 260 17.74 20.05 8.13
N ALA A 261 18.84 19.30 8.07
CA ALA A 261 19.74 19.08 9.19
C ALA A 261 20.41 20.40 9.64
N ALA A 262 20.84 21.25 8.69
CA ALA A 262 21.38 22.59 9.00
C ALA A 262 20.33 23.51 9.65
N MET A 263 19.04 23.25 9.46
CA MET A 263 17.94 23.94 10.14
C MET A 263 17.63 23.38 11.53
N GLY A 264 18.38 22.37 11.99
CA GLY A 264 18.18 21.71 13.29
C GLY A 264 17.05 20.69 13.34
N HIS A 265 16.57 20.21 12.19
CA HIS A 265 15.55 19.17 12.16
C HIS A 265 16.15 17.77 12.30
N GLU A 266 15.40 16.88 12.94
CA GLU A 266 15.69 15.44 12.90
C GLU A 266 15.28 14.89 11.53
N VAL A 267 16.23 14.30 10.79
CA VAL A 267 16.04 13.88 9.40
C VAL A 267 16.57 12.47 9.20
N LEU A 268 15.72 11.61 8.61
CA LEU A 268 16.13 10.31 8.10
C LEU A 268 16.42 10.43 6.60
N LEU A 269 17.66 10.14 6.21
CA LEU A 269 18.04 10.01 4.81
C LEU A 269 17.95 8.55 4.38
N VAL A 270 17.07 8.27 3.41
CA VAL A 270 16.91 6.96 2.79
C VAL A 270 17.50 7.03 1.38
N GLU A 271 18.79 6.71 1.24
CA GLU A 271 19.46 6.66 -0.08
C GLU A 271 19.33 5.30 -0.73
N ASP A 272 19.35 4.24 0.08
CA ASP A 272 19.31 2.86 -0.38
C ASP A 272 18.13 2.13 0.27
N PRO A 273 17.05 1.86 -0.50
CA PRO A 273 15.87 1.19 0.03
C PRO A 273 16.13 -0.26 0.48
N ALA A 274 17.19 -0.92 -0.03
CA ALA A 274 17.54 -2.29 0.36
C ALA A 274 17.89 -2.41 1.85
N LYS A 275 18.28 -1.31 2.51
CA LYS A 275 18.55 -1.26 3.95
C LYS A 275 17.27 -1.27 4.81
N TYR A 276 16.09 -1.19 4.18
CA TYR A 276 14.79 -1.04 4.84
C TYR A 276 13.83 -2.14 4.35
N GLU A 277 14.16 -3.39 4.63
CA GLU A 277 13.43 -4.58 4.16
C GLU A 277 11.90 -4.48 4.37
N PHE A 278 11.47 -3.90 5.48
CA PHE A 278 10.05 -3.71 5.82
C PHE A 278 9.54 -2.29 5.57
N GLY A 279 10.32 -1.46 4.84
CA GLY A 279 10.03 -0.04 4.66
C GLY A 279 10.26 0.78 5.94
N ILE A 280 9.77 2.01 5.96
CA ILE A 280 9.78 2.86 7.14
C ILE A 280 8.66 2.43 8.10
N PRO A 281 8.89 2.38 9.42
CA PRO A 281 7.85 2.06 10.40
C PRO A 281 6.62 2.95 10.25
N THR A 282 5.42 2.37 10.32
CA THR A 282 4.17 3.09 10.05
C THR A 282 4.03 4.40 10.85
N ARG A 283 4.43 4.39 12.13
CA ARG A 283 4.35 5.58 12.98
C ARG A 283 5.32 6.70 12.57
N GLN A 284 6.41 6.33 11.91
CA GLN A 284 7.48 7.24 11.46
C GLN A 284 7.29 7.69 10.01
N LYS A 285 6.41 7.03 9.23
CA LYS A 285 6.11 7.44 7.85
C LYS A 285 5.54 8.85 7.81
N PRO A 286 6.01 9.69 6.89
CA PRO A 286 5.42 11.01 6.70
C PRO A 286 3.98 10.96 6.21
N ALA A 287 3.69 10.20 5.17
CA ALA A 287 2.39 10.19 4.51
C ALA A 287 1.59 8.90 4.76
N HIS A 288 2.23 7.75 4.78
CA HIS A 288 1.61 6.43 4.78
C HIS A 288 0.58 6.32 3.64
N LEU A 289 1.08 6.25 2.40
CA LEU A 289 0.29 6.18 1.18
C LEU A 289 -0.46 4.84 1.11
N ASN A 290 -1.77 4.87 1.31
CA ASN A 290 -2.61 3.68 1.40
C ASN A 290 -3.40 3.37 0.13
N GLY A 291 -3.42 4.26 -0.84
CA GLY A 291 -4.14 4.03 -2.08
C GLY A 291 -3.68 4.90 -3.21
N ALA A 292 -3.75 4.33 -4.41
CA ALA A 292 -3.62 5.06 -5.66
C ALA A 292 -4.65 4.52 -6.66
N CYS A 293 -5.26 5.41 -7.45
CA CYS A 293 -6.18 5.03 -8.52
C CYS A 293 -6.09 6.01 -9.70
N TYR A 294 -6.61 5.60 -10.85
CA TYR A 294 -6.74 6.47 -12.02
C TYR A 294 -7.96 7.40 -11.88
N GLY A 295 -7.76 8.68 -12.14
CA GLY A 295 -8.83 9.65 -12.36
C GLY A 295 -9.47 9.48 -13.74
N SER A 296 -10.65 10.09 -13.94
CA SER A 296 -11.39 10.06 -15.22
C SER A 296 -10.61 10.66 -16.40
N ASP A 297 -9.72 11.57 -16.11
CA ASP A 297 -8.90 12.33 -17.07
C ASP A 297 -7.44 11.83 -17.15
N GLY A 298 -7.16 10.64 -16.60
CA GLY A 298 -5.82 10.04 -16.58
C GLY A 298 -4.89 10.61 -15.51
N ARG A 299 -5.35 11.56 -14.69
CA ARG A 299 -4.62 11.98 -13.48
C ARG A 299 -4.52 10.83 -12.49
N ILE A 300 -3.59 10.93 -11.57
CA ILE A 300 -3.42 9.96 -10.48
C ILE A 300 -4.04 10.54 -9.20
N LEU A 301 -4.86 9.75 -8.54
CA LEU A 301 -5.43 10.09 -7.25
C LEU A 301 -4.76 9.24 -6.17
N VAL A 302 -4.43 9.84 -5.03
CA VAL A 302 -3.79 9.13 -3.93
C VAL A 302 -4.48 9.41 -2.60
N THR A 303 -4.43 8.44 -1.69
CA THR A 303 -4.85 8.62 -0.29
C THR A 303 -3.64 8.62 0.62
N LEU A 304 -3.53 9.65 1.45
CA LEU A 304 -2.48 9.79 2.43
C LEU A 304 -3.08 9.65 3.83
N PHE A 305 -2.84 8.49 4.43
CA PHE A 305 -3.43 8.05 5.69
C PHE A 305 -3.13 9.01 6.86
N HIS A 306 -1.89 9.50 6.95
CA HIS A 306 -1.48 10.38 8.03
C HIS A 306 -1.97 11.82 7.83
N GLN A 307 -2.19 12.26 6.62
CA GLN A 307 -2.80 13.55 6.31
C GLN A 307 -4.32 13.53 6.48
N GLY A 308 -4.94 12.34 6.51
CA GLY A 308 -6.39 12.22 6.56
C GLY A 308 -7.07 12.82 5.32
N ALA A 309 -6.48 12.61 4.15
CA ALA A 309 -6.89 13.28 2.93
C ALA A 309 -6.63 12.46 1.66
N GLY A 310 -7.37 12.78 0.60
CA GLY A 310 -7.12 12.37 -0.76
C GLY A 310 -6.58 13.53 -1.58
N TYR A 311 -5.71 13.22 -2.54
CA TYR A 311 -5.05 14.20 -3.42
C TYR A 311 -5.15 13.78 -4.87
N VAL A 312 -5.14 14.76 -5.78
CA VAL A 312 -4.84 14.56 -7.19
C VAL A 312 -3.38 14.94 -7.45
N VAL A 313 -2.67 14.06 -8.13
CA VAL A 313 -1.26 14.26 -8.52
C VAL A 313 -1.20 14.63 -10.00
N ASP A 314 -0.57 15.75 -10.31
CA ASP A 314 -0.21 16.11 -11.66
C ASP A 314 0.98 15.25 -12.11
N ARG A 315 0.80 14.51 -13.22
CA ARG A 315 1.81 13.56 -13.71
C ARG A 315 3.08 14.21 -14.22
N ASN A 316 3.00 15.46 -14.67
CA ASN A 316 4.12 16.17 -15.30
C ASN A 316 4.95 16.92 -14.27
N THR A 317 4.29 17.58 -13.32
CA THR A 317 4.95 18.40 -12.30
C THR A 317 5.22 17.67 -11.00
N GLY A 318 4.48 16.57 -10.73
CA GLY A 318 4.48 15.87 -9.45
C GLY A 318 3.70 16.60 -8.34
N GLU A 319 3.17 17.80 -8.61
CA GLU A 319 2.40 18.54 -7.62
C GLU A 319 1.12 17.79 -7.22
N ALA A 320 0.85 17.77 -5.91
CA ALA A 320 -0.34 17.16 -5.35
C ALA A 320 -1.30 18.22 -4.82
N HIS A 321 -2.55 18.19 -5.29
CA HIS A 321 -3.61 19.09 -4.87
C HIS A 321 -4.66 18.32 -4.06
N GLU A 322 -5.04 18.88 -2.91
CA GLU A 322 -6.02 18.27 -2.03
C GLU A 322 -7.40 18.19 -2.70
N LEU A 323 -7.98 16.97 -2.71
CA LEU A 323 -9.33 16.69 -3.19
C LEU A 323 -10.37 16.72 -2.07
N ILE A 324 -10.06 16.00 -1.01
CA ILE A 324 -10.89 15.81 0.17
C ILE A 324 -9.99 15.67 1.38
N SER A 325 -10.38 16.29 2.49
CA SER A 325 -9.66 16.25 3.78
C SER A 325 -10.59 16.02 4.96
N GLY A 326 -10.03 15.99 6.16
CA GLY A 326 -10.79 15.76 7.38
C GLY A 326 -11.19 14.30 7.58
N LEU A 327 -10.62 13.36 6.81
CA LEU A 327 -10.85 11.93 6.95
C LEU A 327 -10.04 11.34 8.12
N SER A 328 -10.52 10.22 8.65
CA SER A 328 -9.85 9.49 9.73
C SER A 328 -9.17 8.25 9.18
N ASN A 329 -7.88 8.40 8.84
CA ASN A 329 -7.04 7.34 8.33
C ASN A 329 -7.61 6.67 7.05
N PRO A 330 -7.83 7.42 5.95
CA PRO A 330 -8.43 6.89 4.75
C PRO A 330 -7.58 5.78 4.12
N HIS A 331 -8.27 4.81 3.52
CA HIS A 331 -7.67 3.80 2.65
C HIS A 331 -8.08 4.07 1.20
N LYS A 332 -8.40 3.03 0.48
CA LYS A 332 -8.61 3.02 -0.97
C LYS A 332 -9.61 4.10 -1.43
N LEU A 333 -9.14 5.00 -2.29
CA LEU A 333 -9.94 5.83 -3.17
C LEU A 333 -10.05 5.12 -4.52
N SER A 334 -11.23 5.06 -5.11
CA SER A 334 -11.43 4.40 -6.40
C SER A 334 -12.49 5.11 -7.22
N ARG A 335 -12.42 4.92 -8.54
CA ARG A 335 -13.42 5.42 -9.48
C ARG A 335 -14.66 4.51 -9.48
N ARG A 336 -15.85 5.11 -9.57
CA ARG A 336 -17.10 4.37 -9.77
C ARG A 336 -17.33 4.05 -11.24
N LYS A 337 -18.00 2.92 -11.50
CA LYS A 337 -18.36 2.48 -12.87
C LYS A 337 -19.33 3.45 -13.55
N ARG A 338 -20.20 4.12 -12.80
CA ARG A 338 -21.16 5.13 -13.30
C ARG A 338 -20.60 6.55 -13.35
N GLY A 339 -19.36 6.76 -12.97
CA GLY A 339 -18.76 8.09 -12.79
C GLY A 339 -18.77 8.58 -11.34
N GLY A 340 -17.83 9.50 -11.06
CA GLY A 340 -17.47 9.90 -9.70
C GLY A 340 -16.57 8.88 -9.00
N TYR A 341 -16.45 9.03 -7.69
CA TYR A 341 -15.48 8.28 -6.90
C TYR A 341 -16.08 7.82 -5.57
N PHE A 342 -15.38 6.93 -4.88
CA PHE A 342 -15.67 6.56 -3.50
C PHE A 342 -14.36 6.38 -2.73
N ILE A 343 -14.42 6.60 -1.42
CA ILE A 343 -13.27 6.49 -0.53
C ILE A 343 -13.67 5.87 0.81
N SER A 344 -12.81 5.02 1.36
CA SER A 344 -12.98 4.46 2.69
C SER A 344 -12.43 5.42 3.75
N ASP A 345 -13.30 6.00 4.60
CA ASP A 345 -12.92 6.70 5.83
C ASP A 345 -12.84 5.68 6.97
N THR A 346 -11.68 5.08 7.09
CA THR A 346 -11.46 3.81 7.78
C THR A 346 -11.88 3.83 9.24
N ARG A 347 -11.35 4.76 10.04
CA ARG A 347 -11.61 4.75 11.47
C ARG A 347 -12.98 5.32 11.86
N ARG A 348 -13.69 5.93 10.91
CA ARG A 348 -15.10 6.28 11.08
C ARG A 348 -16.05 5.23 10.51
N GLY A 349 -15.52 4.20 9.84
CA GLY A 349 -16.32 3.14 9.23
C GLY A 349 -17.29 3.66 8.19
N LYS A 350 -16.84 4.61 7.36
CA LYS A 350 -17.68 5.25 6.37
C LYS A 350 -17.20 4.98 4.96
N LEU A 351 -18.13 4.69 4.06
CA LEU A 351 -17.92 4.73 2.63
C LEU A 351 -18.46 6.04 2.10
N ILE A 352 -17.59 6.92 1.60
CA ILE A 352 -17.93 8.27 1.14
C ILE A 352 -17.95 8.28 -0.37
N PHE A 353 -18.99 8.88 -0.97
CA PHE A 353 -19.18 8.98 -2.41
C PHE A 353 -19.00 10.41 -2.90
N LEU A 354 -18.17 10.56 -3.94
CA LEU A 354 -17.82 11.83 -4.54
C LEU A 354 -18.35 11.90 -5.98
N ASP A 355 -18.67 13.10 -6.46
CA ASP A 355 -18.94 13.33 -7.88
C ASP A 355 -17.64 13.46 -8.70
N GLU A 356 -17.78 13.68 -10.03
CA GLU A 356 -16.61 13.86 -10.94
C GLU A 356 -15.80 15.14 -10.64
N LYS A 357 -16.34 16.06 -9.83
CA LYS A 357 -15.67 17.26 -9.33
C LYS A 357 -15.13 17.09 -7.92
N TYR A 358 -15.08 15.84 -7.44
CA TYR A 358 -14.62 15.43 -6.11
C TYR A 358 -15.42 16.00 -4.94
N ARG A 359 -16.63 16.49 -5.17
CA ARG A 359 -17.49 16.97 -4.10
C ARG A 359 -18.22 15.79 -3.46
N CYS A 360 -18.24 15.73 -2.14
CA CYS A 360 -18.98 14.70 -1.43
C CYS A 360 -20.47 14.82 -1.74
N LYS A 361 -21.10 13.69 -2.05
CA LYS A 361 -22.54 13.59 -2.37
C LYS A 361 -23.30 12.96 -1.22
N TYR A 362 -22.80 11.88 -0.70
CA TYR A 362 -23.39 11.16 0.42
C TYR A 362 -22.36 10.19 1.02
N GLU A 363 -22.65 9.69 2.21
CA GLU A 363 -21.86 8.67 2.87
C GLU A 363 -22.74 7.57 3.47
N ILE A 364 -22.20 6.36 3.57
CA ILE A 364 -22.82 5.23 4.25
C ILE A 364 -21.94 4.88 5.45
N ALA A 365 -22.52 4.92 6.64
CA ALA A 365 -21.85 4.56 7.89
C ALA A 365 -22.13 3.10 8.24
N LEU A 366 -21.08 2.34 8.55
CA LEU A 366 -21.18 0.95 9.01
C LEU A 366 -21.48 0.85 10.51
N ALA A 367 -21.36 1.95 11.25
CA ALA A 367 -21.65 2.00 12.68
C ALA A 367 -23.06 1.46 12.98
N GLY A 368 -23.18 0.65 14.03
CA GLY A 368 -24.44 0.01 14.42
C GLY A 368 -24.84 -1.22 13.57
N THR A 369 -24.07 -1.58 12.55
CA THR A 369 -24.33 -2.78 11.75
C THR A 369 -24.05 -4.03 12.60
N PRO A 370 -24.96 -5.03 12.63
CA PRO A 370 -24.78 -6.22 13.45
C PRO A 370 -23.57 -7.05 12.97
N GLY A 371 -22.72 -7.44 13.89
CA GLY A 371 -21.51 -8.21 13.59
C GLY A 371 -20.85 -8.75 14.86
N VAL A 372 -19.84 -9.58 14.71
CA VAL A 372 -18.98 -9.99 15.83
C VAL A 372 -18.04 -8.83 16.12
N GLU A 373 -18.33 -8.07 17.16
CA GLU A 373 -17.42 -7.03 17.64
C GLU A 373 -16.17 -7.68 18.22
N ARG A 374 -15.01 -7.37 17.65
CA ARG A 374 -13.71 -7.88 18.12
C ARG A 374 -13.33 -7.30 19.48
N SER A 375 -13.74 -6.07 19.74
CA SER A 375 -13.55 -5.39 21.01
C SER A 375 -14.41 -4.13 21.05
N PRO A 376 -15.12 -3.85 22.14
CA PRO A 376 -15.89 -2.62 22.30
C PRO A 376 -15.02 -1.35 22.36
N GLN A 377 -13.70 -1.49 22.51
CA GLN A 377 -12.75 -0.37 22.58
C GLN A 377 -12.08 -0.05 21.22
N LEU A 378 -12.27 -0.87 20.18
CA LEU A 378 -11.70 -0.61 18.86
C LEU A 378 -12.59 0.40 18.11
N SER A 379 -11.94 1.40 17.51
CA SER A 379 -12.57 2.26 16.51
C SER A 379 -13.07 1.43 15.34
N GLU A 380 -14.05 1.93 14.59
CA GLU A 380 -14.45 1.36 13.31
C GLU A 380 -13.22 1.09 12.42
N TYR A 381 -13.31 0.06 11.55
CA TYR A 381 -12.21 -0.26 10.65
C TYR A 381 -12.69 -0.78 9.29
N LEU A 382 -13.15 0.15 8.45
CA LEU A 382 -13.42 -0.13 7.04
C LEU A 382 -12.10 -0.14 6.27
N GLN A 383 -11.57 -1.34 5.96
CA GLN A 383 -10.26 -1.48 5.32
C GLN A 383 -10.29 -0.96 3.89
N ASN A 384 -11.00 -1.62 3.01
CA ASN A 384 -11.10 -1.28 1.59
C ASN A 384 -12.53 -1.52 1.10
N ALA A 385 -12.86 -0.90 -0.02
CA ALA A 385 -14.07 -1.18 -0.76
C ALA A 385 -13.78 -1.32 -2.25
N THR A 386 -14.60 -2.09 -2.95
CA THR A 386 -14.53 -2.27 -4.41
C THR A 386 -15.95 -2.31 -4.99
N GLU A 387 -16.15 -1.64 -6.11
CA GLU A 387 -17.40 -1.73 -6.86
C GLU A 387 -17.39 -3.00 -7.74
N LEU A 388 -18.06 -4.07 -7.29
CA LEU A 388 -18.13 -5.36 -8.00
C LEU A 388 -18.83 -5.22 -9.35
N LYS A 389 -20.00 -4.62 -9.36
CA LYS A 389 -20.75 -4.17 -10.53
C LYS A 389 -21.37 -2.81 -10.26
N GLU A 390 -21.92 -2.15 -11.26
CA GLU A 390 -22.53 -0.82 -11.11
C GLU A 390 -23.44 -0.74 -9.88
N ASP A 391 -23.13 0.20 -8.98
CA ASP A 391 -23.82 0.47 -7.71
C ASP A 391 -23.81 -0.67 -6.66
N LEU A 392 -23.09 -1.78 -6.91
CA LEU A 392 -22.91 -2.86 -5.94
C LEU A 392 -21.46 -2.86 -5.42
N PHE A 393 -21.32 -2.60 -4.15
CA PHE A 393 -20.04 -2.50 -3.46
C PHE A 393 -19.78 -3.69 -2.55
N ALA A 394 -18.53 -4.14 -2.48
CA ALA A 394 -18.01 -5.04 -1.46
C ALA A 394 -17.08 -4.24 -0.55
N CYS A 395 -17.38 -4.21 0.74
CA CYS A 395 -16.67 -3.42 1.75
C CYS A 395 -16.10 -4.36 2.83
N ILE A 396 -14.80 -4.29 3.06
CA ILE A 396 -14.11 -5.11 4.07
C ILE A 396 -14.17 -4.39 5.42
N ASP A 397 -14.92 -4.95 6.36
CA ASP A 397 -15.01 -4.46 7.73
C ASP A 397 -14.22 -5.37 8.67
N ILE A 398 -13.02 -4.95 9.01
CA ILE A 398 -12.14 -5.69 9.90
C ILE A 398 -12.69 -5.72 11.33
N HIS A 399 -13.37 -4.66 11.76
CA HIS A 399 -13.94 -4.55 13.09
C HIS A 399 -15.00 -5.65 13.32
N ARG A 400 -15.83 -5.94 12.33
CA ARG A 400 -16.91 -6.94 12.41
C ARG A 400 -16.59 -8.27 11.73
N SER A 401 -15.37 -8.46 11.23
CA SER A 401 -14.96 -9.66 10.47
C SER A 401 -15.96 -10.01 9.36
N SER A 402 -16.31 -9.01 8.56
CA SER A 402 -17.38 -9.12 7.56
C SER A 402 -17.00 -8.46 6.25
N LEU A 403 -17.45 -9.08 5.17
CA LEU A 403 -17.54 -8.47 3.84
C LEU A 403 -18.98 -7.99 3.67
N TRP A 404 -19.18 -6.67 3.67
CA TRP A 404 -20.49 -6.07 3.43
C TRP A 404 -20.72 -5.88 1.93
N LEU A 405 -21.77 -6.48 1.42
CA LEU A 405 -22.28 -6.25 0.06
C LEU A 405 -23.37 -5.18 0.15
N ILE A 406 -23.21 -4.08 -0.60
CA ILE A 406 -24.07 -2.91 -0.51
C ILE A 406 -24.52 -2.50 -1.91
N ASP A 407 -25.82 -2.63 -2.21
CA ASP A 407 -26.45 -2.05 -3.40
C ASP A 407 -26.97 -0.66 -3.04
N VAL A 408 -26.23 0.35 -3.41
CA VAL A 408 -26.54 1.73 -3.03
C VAL A 408 -27.78 2.28 -3.77
N LYS A 409 -28.04 1.80 -4.99
CA LYS A 409 -29.20 2.20 -5.80
C LYS A 409 -30.50 1.64 -5.26
N ARG A 410 -30.49 0.34 -4.88
CA ARG A 410 -31.68 -0.35 -4.36
C ARG A 410 -31.80 -0.28 -2.84
N ARG A 411 -30.80 0.30 -2.19
CA ARG A 411 -30.71 0.42 -0.70
C ARG A 411 -30.85 -0.96 -0.05
N ARG A 412 -30.00 -1.90 -0.47
CA ARG A 412 -29.97 -3.27 0.06
C ARG A 412 -28.57 -3.60 0.54
N TYR A 413 -28.50 -4.45 1.55
CA TYR A 413 -27.21 -4.96 2.02
C TYR A 413 -27.27 -6.42 2.44
N ARG A 414 -26.10 -7.05 2.46
CA ARG A 414 -25.85 -8.39 3.00
C ARG A 414 -24.45 -8.47 3.56
N GLY A 415 -24.24 -9.21 4.64
CA GLY A 415 -22.93 -9.49 5.20
C GLY A 415 -22.51 -10.93 4.96
N ILE A 416 -21.24 -11.12 4.57
CA ILE A 416 -20.57 -12.42 4.54
C ILE A 416 -19.54 -12.41 5.65
N LYS A 417 -19.63 -13.38 6.57
CA LYS A 417 -18.69 -13.49 7.69
C LYS A 417 -17.39 -14.14 7.24
N PHE A 418 -16.28 -13.70 7.81
CA PHE A 418 -15.00 -14.39 7.70
C PHE A 418 -14.39 -14.63 9.09
N PRO A 419 -13.42 -15.57 9.22
CA PRO A 419 -12.79 -15.87 10.49
C PRO A 419 -12.18 -14.63 11.15
N VAL A 420 -12.35 -14.49 12.45
CA VAL A 420 -11.85 -13.33 13.22
C VAL A 420 -10.32 -13.21 13.20
N GLU A 421 -9.65 -14.31 12.91
CA GLU A 421 -8.19 -14.40 12.76
C GLU A 421 -7.71 -13.90 11.41
N TRP A 422 -8.61 -13.76 10.43
CA TRP A 422 -8.23 -13.26 9.11
C TRP A 422 -8.08 -11.74 9.10
N SER A 423 -6.94 -11.28 8.59
CA SER A 423 -6.74 -9.88 8.22
C SER A 423 -7.02 -9.71 6.74
N VAL A 424 -8.30 -9.68 6.36
CA VAL A 424 -8.70 -9.43 4.97
C VAL A 424 -8.26 -8.02 4.57
N HIS A 425 -7.52 -7.92 3.46
CA HIS A 425 -6.91 -6.64 3.08
C HIS A 425 -7.60 -6.00 1.88
N ASP A 426 -7.83 -6.74 0.80
CA ASP A 426 -8.46 -6.21 -0.41
C ASP A 426 -9.42 -7.23 -1.03
N VAL A 427 -10.28 -6.73 -1.91
CA VAL A 427 -11.26 -7.51 -2.67
C VAL A 427 -11.36 -6.99 -4.09
N ALA A 428 -11.41 -7.90 -5.06
CA ALA A 428 -11.66 -7.57 -6.45
C ALA A 428 -12.79 -8.45 -7.04
N SER A 429 -13.51 -7.91 -8.02
CA SER A 429 -14.52 -8.68 -8.75
C SER A 429 -13.85 -9.64 -9.72
N LEU A 430 -14.25 -10.90 -9.71
CA LEU A 430 -13.94 -11.85 -10.78
C LEU A 430 -15.09 -11.84 -11.79
N GLY A 431 -14.74 -11.74 -13.09
CA GLY A 431 -15.70 -11.99 -14.16
C GLY A 431 -16.23 -13.43 -14.10
N ARG A 432 -17.48 -13.65 -14.50
CA ARG A 432 -18.06 -15.00 -14.54
C ARG A 432 -17.24 -15.91 -15.45
N GLY A 433 -16.96 -17.12 -14.98
CA GLY A 433 -16.40 -18.18 -15.81
C GLY A 433 -14.88 -18.22 -15.91
N HIS A 434 -14.15 -17.32 -15.26
CA HIS A 434 -12.69 -17.41 -15.20
C HIS A 434 -12.25 -18.44 -14.14
N GLY A 435 -12.19 -19.70 -14.56
CA GLY A 435 -11.41 -20.70 -13.84
C GLY A 435 -9.93 -20.39 -14.04
N VAL A 436 -9.19 -20.11 -12.99
CA VAL A 436 -7.74 -19.93 -13.10
C VAL A 436 -7.10 -21.29 -13.35
N ARG A 437 -6.39 -21.45 -14.47
CA ARG A 437 -5.49 -22.60 -14.67
C ARG A 437 -4.25 -22.40 -13.80
N ILE A 438 -4.26 -23.02 -12.65
CA ILE A 438 -3.39 -22.72 -11.53
C ILE A 438 -2.10 -23.53 -11.50
N GLY A 439 -2.04 -24.64 -12.27
CA GLY A 439 -0.91 -25.57 -12.22
C GLY A 439 0.49 -24.97 -12.43
N SER A 440 0.59 -23.84 -13.12
CA SER A 440 1.89 -23.15 -13.33
C SER A 440 2.27 -22.17 -12.24
N LEU A 441 1.31 -21.71 -11.41
CA LEU A 441 1.56 -20.76 -10.32
C LEU A 441 2.30 -21.39 -9.14
N VAL A 442 2.05 -22.68 -8.90
CA VAL A 442 2.58 -23.41 -7.75
C VAL A 442 4.08 -23.79 -7.98
N GLY A 443 4.46 -24.11 -9.20
CA GLY A 443 5.78 -24.72 -9.47
C GLY A 443 7.01 -23.82 -9.35
N THR A 444 6.88 -22.50 -9.45
CA THR A 444 8.06 -21.62 -9.58
C THR A 444 8.56 -20.98 -8.29
N GLN A 445 7.72 -20.83 -7.27
CA GLN A 445 8.15 -20.26 -5.97
C GLN A 445 8.38 -21.31 -4.88
N PHE A 446 7.83 -22.50 -4.99
CA PHE A 446 7.80 -23.48 -3.89
C PHE A 446 8.87 -24.57 -3.95
N GLY A 447 9.54 -24.77 -5.08
CA GLY A 447 10.58 -25.82 -5.23
C GLY A 447 11.78 -25.74 -4.29
N LYS A 448 11.96 -24.64 -3.56
CA LYS A 448 13.01 -24.49 -2.52
C LYS A 448 12.51 -24.75 -1.10
N VAL A 449 11.22 -24.85 -0.87
CA VAL A 449 10.61 -24.96 0.47
C VAL A 449 10.50 -26.42 0.94
N ALA A 450 10.44 -27.39 0.02
CA ALA A 450 10.33 -28.82 0.34
C ALA A 450 11.45 -29.36 1.24
N ALA A 451 12.63 -28.74 1.23
CA ALA A 451 13.75 -29.17 2.09
C ALA A 451 13.55 -28.86 3.59
N PHE A 452 12.64 -27.95 3.95
CA PHE A 452 12.34 -27.55 5.32
C PHE A 452 11.17 -28.31 5.94
N ALA A 453 10.41 -29.10 5.19
CA ALA A 453 9.13 -29.69 5.54
C ALA A 453 9.15 -30.65 6.76
N ARG A 454 10.28 -31.25 7.09
CA ARG A 454 10.36 -32.30 8.13
C ARG A 454 10.23 -31.82 9.58
N GLN A 455 10.13 -30.53 9.83
CA GLN A 455 10.10 -29.95 11.18
C GLN A 455 8.86 -29.10 11.49
N LEU A 456 7.84 -29.15 10.64
CA LEU A 456 6.71 -28.23 10.69
C LEU A 456 5.46 -28.89 11.28
N LYS A 457 4.69 -28.13 12.05
CA LYS A 457 3.35 -28.50 12.47
C LYS A 457 2.36 -28.00 11.44
N ILE A 458 1.66 -28.91 10.77
CA ILE A 458 0.61 -28.56 9.81
C ILE A 458 -0.56 -27.93 10.58
N ILE A 459 -0.96 -26.74 10.17
CA ILE A 459 -2.08 -26.00 10.78
C ILE A 459 -3.26 -25.78 9.83
N HIS A 460 -3.03 -25.81 8.53
CA HIS A 460 -4.06 -25.64 7.51
C HIS A 460 -3.71 -26.40 6.24
N HIS A 461 -4.73 -26.92 5.60
CA HIS A 461 -4.67 -27.55 4.30
C HIS A 461 -5.42 -26.69 3.28
N PHE A 462 -4.89 -26.60 2.08
CA PHE A 462 -5.50 -25.89 0.96
C PHE A 462 -5.85 -26.89 -0.13
N SER A 463 -7.05 -26.78 -0.69
CA SER A 463 -7.47 -27.63 -1.75
C SER A 463 -8.02 -26.86 -2.95
N VAL A 464 -7.90 -27.44 -4.14
CA VAL A 464 -8.58 -26.98 -5.36
C VAL A 464 -9.29 -28.18 -5.94
N ASP A 465 -10.57 -28.01 -6.25
CA ASP A 465 -11.41 -29.08 -6.78
C ASP A 465 -11.33 -30.39 -5.94
N GLY A 466 -11.24 -30.25 -4.61
CA GLY A 466 -11.14 -31.37 -3.67
C GLY A 466 -9.78 -32.06 -3.63
N ARG A 467 -8.75 -31.53 -4.31
CA ARG A 467 -7.37 -32.01 -4.23
C ARG A 467 -6.56 -31.11 -3.31
N GLU A 468 -5.86 -31.71 -2.36
CA GLU A 468 -4.93 -30.99 -1.52
C GLU A 468 -3.70 -30.55 -2.36
N ILE A 469 -3.39 -29.25 -2.31
CA ILE A 469 -2.33 -28.66 -3.12
C ILE A 469 -1.24 -28.01 -2.28
N ALA A 470 -1.55 -27.61 -1.04
CA ALA A 470 -0.58 -27.04 -0.11
C ALA A 470 -1.06 -27.18 1.33
N ALA A 471 -0.13 -27.17 2.26
CA ALA A 471 -0.41 -27.09 3.68
C ALA A 471 0.31 -25.88 4.29
N LEU A 472 -0.38 -25.14 5.14
CA LEU A 472 0.23 -24.12 5.97
C LEU A 472 0.72 -24.76 7.26
N ALA A 473 1.96 -24.54 7.62
CA ALA A 473 2.56 -25.11 8.81
C ALA A 473 3.30 -24.05 9.64
N LEU A 474 3.47 -24.32 10.93
CA LEU A 474 4.35 -23.54 11.80
C LEU A 474 5.67 -24.26 12.01
N ASP A 475 6.78 -23.56 11.89
CA ASP A 475 8.06 -24.09 12.35
C ASP A 475 8.14 -24.10 13.88
N LYS A 476 9.22 -24.68 14.43
CA LYS A 476 9.42 -24.78 15.89
C LYS A 476 9.46 -23.43 16.61
N GLN A 477 9.69 -22.34 15.86
CA GLN A 477 9.68 -20.96 16.36
C GLN A 477 8.33 -20.26 16.17
N GLY A 478 7.28 -20.98 15.74
CA GLY A 478 5.96 -20.44 15.50
C GLY A 478 5.84 -19.59 14.23
N ARG A 479 6.75 -19.74 13.28
CA ARG A 479 6.72 -19.04 11.98
C ARG A 479 5.93 -19.84 10.95
N ASN A 480 5.08 -19.18 10.20
CA ASN A 480 4.33 -19.81 9.12
C ASN A 480 5.24 -20.31 8.00
N ARG A 481 4.96 -21.52 7.53
CA ARG A 481 5.63 -22.15 6.38
C ARG A 481 4.56 -22.77 5.48
N THR A 482 4.76 -22.73 4.17
CA THR A 482 3.92 -23.43 3.18
C THR A 482 4.65 -24.70 2.76
N LEU A 483 3.92 -25.78 2.67
CA LEU A 483 4.38 -27.07 2.17
C LEU A 483 3.62 -27.39 0.88
N ASP A 484 4.34 -27.81 -0.16
CA ASP A 484 3.75 -28.47 -1.31
C ASP A 484 3.42 -29.91 -0.88
N VAL A 485 2.18 -30.34 -1.05
CA VAL A 485 1.68 -31.67 -0.73
C VAL A 485 1.51 -32.51 -1.98
#